data_01e4658e18827e542ed13c73afd17d09
#
_entry.id   01e4658e18827e542ed13c73afd17d09
#
_cell.length_a   1.000
_cell.length_b   1.000
_cell.length_c   1.000
_cell.angle_alpha   90.00
_cell.angle_beta   90.00
_cell.angle_gamma   90.00
#
_symmetry.space_group_name_H-M   'P 1'
#
loop_
_entity.id
_entity.type
_entity.pdbx_description
1 polymer ?
#
loop_
_entity_poly.entity_id
_entity_poly.type
_entity_poly.pdbx_seq_one_letter_code
_entity_poly.pdbx_strand_id
1 'polypeptide(L)' 'MTVFAMPVFDATVIYEGKELFKGRGAAGVWAEKLAKEIESPVTVEKIGTGWALCGQVDGVDCRWGILGQRLKRLD' A
#
# COMPACT_ATOMS: atom_id res chain seq x y z
N MET A 1 -17.83 5.64 -25.71
CA MET A 1 -17.35 5.66 -25.19
C MET A 1 -16.96 5.48 -24.33
N THR A 2 -16.85 5.15 -24.04
CA THR A 2 -16.54 5.20 -23.17
C THR A 2 -15.80 5.13 -22.59
N VAL A 3 -15.63 5.51 -22.36
CA VAL A 3 -14.82 5.65 -21.53
C VAL A 3 -14.77 4.98 -20.42
N PHE A 4 -14.24 4.55 -20.05
CA PHE A 4 -14.13 4.11 -18.91
C PHE A 4 -13.40 4.48 -18.10
N ALA A 5 -13.70 4.93 -18.15
CA ALA A 5 -13.14 5.54 -17.01
C ALA A 5 -12.77 4.49 -16.06
N MET A 6 -11.59 4.55 -15.72
CA MET A 6 -11.15 3.75 -14.64
C MET A 6 -12.08 4.03 -13.51
N PRO A 7 -12.72 3.03 -13.04
CA PRO A 7 -13.45 3.24 -11.83
C PRO A 7 -12.47 3.81 -10.85
N VAL A 8 -12.89 4.83 -10.23
CA VAL A 8 -12.14 5.32 -9.12
C VAL A 8 -12.24 4.24 -8.09
N PHE A 9 -11.24 3.44 -8.04
CA PHE A 9 -11.21 2.52 -6.96
C PHE A 9 -10.95 3.32 -5.73
N ASP A 10 -11.86 3.22 -4.82
CA ASP A 10 -11.52 3.59 -3.49
C ASP A 10 -10.50 2.56 -3.04
N ALA A 11 -9.27 2.82 -3.39
CA ALA A 11 -8.20 1.88 -3.11
C ALA A 11 -7.76 1.94 -1.65
N THR A 12 -8.39 2.81 -0.88
CA THR A 12 -7.97 3.10 0.48
C THR A 12 -9.08 2.76 1.45
N VAL A 13 -8.73 2.20 2.57
CA VAL A 13 -9.62 2.01 3.71
C VAL A 13 -8.92 2.56 4.94
N ILE A 14 -9.70 3.22 5.80
CA ILE A 14 -9.15 3.80 7.03
C ILE A 14 -9.41 2.83 8.16
N TYR A 15 -8.37 2.44 8.87
CA TYR A 15 -8.48 1.58 10.03
C TYR A 15 -7.64 2.17 11.16
N GLU A 16 -8.32 2.57 12.22
CA GLU A 16 -7.67 3.18 13.39
C GLU A 16 -6.77 4.34 12.98
N GLY A 17 -7.27 5.17 12.05
CA GLY A 17 -6.55 6.34 11.62
C GLY A 17 -5.46 6.10 10.59
N LYS A 18 -5.26 4.85 10.19
CA LYS A 18 -4.25 4.51 9.18
C LYS A 18 -4.89 4.32 7.83
N GLU A 19 -4.28 4.90 6.81
CA GLU A 19 -4.75 4.75 5.45
C GLU A 19 -4.11 3.50 4.85
N LEU A 20 -4.89 2.45 4.70
CA LEU A 20 -4.41 1.15 4.26
C LEU A 20 -4.94 0.82 2.88
N PHE A 21 -4.30 -0.15 2.22
CA PHE A 21 -4.82 -0.67 0.97
C PHE A 21 -6.11 -1.44 1.24
N LYS A 22 -7.10 -1.24 0.38
CA LYS A 22 -8.36 -1.93 0.53
C LYS A 22 -8.26 -3.39 0.12
N GLY A 23 -7.43 -3.69 -0.89
CA GLY A 23 -7.32 -5.03 -1.41
C GLY A 23 -5.89 -5.53 -1.44
N ARG A 24 -5.74 -6.84 -1.26
CA ARG A 24 -4.43 -7.45 -1.27
C ARG A 24 -3.75 -7.35 -2.64
N GLY A 25 -4.55 -7.41 -3.73
CA GLY A 25 -3.97 -7.33 -5.06
C GLY A 25 -3.28 -6.01 -5.31
N ALA A 26 -3.96 -4.91 -4.96
CA ALA A 26 -3.36 -3.60 -5.11
C ALA A 26 -2.13 -3.45 -4.23
N ALA A 27 -2.21 -3.95 -3.01
CA ALA A 27 -1.06 -3.91 -2.11
C ALA A 27 0.13 -4.66 -2.70
N GLY A 28 -0.12 -5.82 -3.31
CA GLY A 28 0.96 -6.60 -3.91
C GLY A 28 1.65 -5.86 -5.06
N VAL A 29 0.87 -5.19 -5.90
CA VAL A 29 1.45 -4.42 -7.00
C VAL A 29 2.35 -3.31 -6.48
N TRP A 30 1.86 -2.59 -5.47
CA TRP A 30 2.65 -1.51 -4.89
C TRP A 30 3.86 -2.04 -4.14
N ALA A 31 3.73 -3.24 -3.54
CA ALA A 31 4.87 -3.85 -2.85
C ALA A 31 6.00 -4.14 -3.83
N GLU A 32 5.68 -4.62 -5.02
CA GLU A 32 6.72 -4.88 -6.02
C GLU A 32 7.41 -3.60 -6.45
N LYS A 33 6.63 -2.54 -6.64
CA LYS A 33 7.22 -1.26 -7.02
C LYS A 33 8.12 -0.72 -5.91
N LEU A 34 7.65 -0.78 -4.69
CA LEU A 34 8.42 -0.28 -3.56
C LEU A 34 9.70 -1.09 -3.35
N ALA A 35 9.61 -2.40 -3.51
CA ALA A 35 10.78 -3.26 -3.33
C ALA A 35 11.90 -2.87 -4.27
N LYS A 36 11.55 -2.49 -5.49
CA LYS A 36 12.56 -2.04 -6.45
C LYS A 36 13.16 -0.71 -6.05
N GLU A 37 12.34 0.17 -5.48
CA GLU A 37 12.82 1.49 -5.08
C GLU A 37 13.76 1.43 -3.90
N ILE A 38 13.41 0.65 -2.89
CA ILE A 38 14.25 0.57 -1.70
C ILE A 38 15.28 -0.55 -1.79
N GLU A 39 15.25 -1.32 -2.89
CA GLU A 39 16.20 -2.41 -3.14
C GLU A 39 16.22 -3.40 -1.99
N SER A 40 15.03 -3.75 -1.53
CA SER A 40 14.86 -4.64 -0.38
C SER A 40 13.50 -5.29 -0.47
N PRO A 41 13.34 -6.52 0.03
CA PRO A 41 12.05 -7.20 -0.04
C PRO A 41 10.97 -6.42 0.68
N VAL A 42 9.77 -6.42 0.09
CA VAL A 42 8.60 -5.80 0.70
C VAL A 42 7.51 -6.85 0.72
N THR A 43 6.89 -7.03 1.88
CA THR A 43 5.80 -7.98 2.05
C THR A 43 4.50 -7.24 2.32
N VAL A 44 3.39 -7.98 2.20
CA VAL A 44 2.06 -7.43 2.40
C VAL A 44 1.51 -8.01 3.69
N GLU A 45 1.00 -7.14 4.56
CA GLU A 45 0.48 -7.54 5.86
C GLU A 45 -0.96 -7.08 6.00
N LYS A 46 -1.83 -7.95 6.49
CA LYS A 46 -3.20 -7.55 6.75
C LYS A 46 -3.30 -6.90 8.12
N ILE A 47 -3.94 -5.73 8.15
CA ILE A 47 -4.15 -4.97 9.38
C ILE A 47 -5.63 -4.63 9.45
N GLY A 48 -6.37 -5.28 10.33
CA GLY A 48 -7.80 -5.05 10.45
C GLY A 48 -8.51 -5.34 9.12
N THR A 49 -9.14 -4.32 8.56
CA THR A 49 -9.86 -4.46 7.30
C THR A 49 -9.04 -4.07 6.09
N GLY A 50 -7.77 -3.72 6.27
CA GLY A 50 -6.93 -3.27 5.18
C GLY A 50 -5.61 -4.01 5.12
N TRP A 51 -4.76 -3.55 4.22
CA TRP A 51 -3.46 -4.16 3.98
C TRP A 51 -2.38 -3.10 3.99
N ALA A 52 -1.23 -3.45 4.51
CA ALA A 52 -0.10 -2.55 4.55
C ALA A 52 1.12 -3.23 3.93
N LEU A 53 2.08 -2.42 3.52
CA LEU A 53 3.35 -2.92 3.04
C LEU A 53 4.35 -2.89 4.18
N CYS A 54 5.18 -3.91 4.26
CA CYS A 54 6.20 -4.01 5.30
C CYS A 54 7.56 -4.23 4.65
N GLY A 55 8.54 -3.48 5.08
CA GLY A 55 9.90 -3.64 4.58
C GLY A 55 10.89 -2.99 5.52
N GLN A 56 12.14 -2.95 5.11
CA GLN A 56 13.19 -2.33 5.92
C GLN A 56 13.91 -1.29 5.09
N VAL A 57 14.14 -0.15 5.71
CA VAL A 57 14.93 0.91 5.13
C VAL A 57 16.05 1.19 6.10
N ASP A 58 17.29 1.02 5.64
CA ASP A 58 18.48 1.21 6.48
C ASP A 58 18.41 0.38 7.76
N GLY A 59 17.88 -0.84 7.64
CA GLY A 59 17.78 -1.75 8.78
C GLY A 59 16.63 -1.47 9.72
N VAL A 60 15.79 -0.49 9.42
CA VAL A 60 14.65 -0.13 10.26
C VAL A 60 13.36 -0.63 9.63
N ASP A 61 12.55 -1.32 10.42
CA ASP A 61 11.25 -1.80 9.96
C ASP A 61 10.34 -0.63 9.69
N CYS A 62 9.74 -0.64 8.51
CA CYS A 62 8.83 0.40 8.09
C CYS A 62 7.56 -0.21 7.55
N ARG A 63 6.46 0.53 7.69
CA ARG A 63 5.17 0.15 7.12
C ARG A 63 4.64 1.29 6.29
N TRP A 64 3.97 0.93 5.21
CA TRP A 64 3.36 1.91 4.31
C TRP A 64 1.93 1.52 4.03
N GLY A 65 1.08 2.52 3.95
CA GLY A 65 -0.24 2.39 3.39
C GLY A 65 -0.32 3.21 2.13
N ILE A 66 -1.54 3.51 1.70
CA ILE A 66 -1.72 4.29 0.48
C ILE A 66 -2.73 5.40 0.75
N LEU A 67 -2.41 6.60 0.28
CA LEU A 67 -3.31 7.73 0.33
C LEU A 67 -3.38 8.29 -1.07
N GLY A 68 -4.58 8.17 -1.69
CA GLY A 68 -4.73 8.53 -3.08
C GLY A 68 -3.87 7.62 -3.95
N GLN A 69 -2.93 8.21 -4.66
CA GLN A 69 -2.04 7.43 -5.53
C GLN A 69 -0.60 7.45 -5.03
N ARG A 70 -0.41 7.68 -3.74
CA ARG A 70 0.92 7.77 -3.16
C ARG A 70 1.02 6.86 -1.95
N LEU A 71 2.20 6.29 -1.76
CA LEU A 71 2.49 5.54 -0.56
C LEU A 71 2.66 6.50 0.60
N LYS A 72 2.20 6.08 1.77
CA LYS A 72 2.28 6.88 2.97
C LYS A 72 2.88 6.04 4.09
N ARG A 73 3.92 6.58 4.75
CA ARG A 73 4.49 5.90 5.91
C ARG A 73 3.46 5.89 7.04
N LEU A 74 3.34 4.76 7.69
CA LEU A 74 2.37 4.61 8.77
C LEU A 74 2.97 4.80 10.15
N ASP A 75 4.27 4.87 10.24
CA ASP A 75 4.96 5.04 11.53
C ASP A 75 5.76 6.35 11.62
#